data_1553fa90dea2b51c6a56f9ee505cbff6
#
_entry.id   1553fa90dea2b51c6a56f9ee505cbff6
#
_cell.length_a   1.000
_cell.length_b   1.000
_cell.length_c   1.000
_cell.angle_alpha   90.00
_cell.angle_beta   90.00
_cell.angle_gamma   90.00
#
_symmetry.space_group_name_H-M   'P 1'
#
loop_
_entity.id
_entity.type
_entity.pdbx_description
1 polymer ?
#
loop_
_entity_poly.entity_id
_entity_poly.type
_entity_poly.pdbx_seq_one_letter_code
_entity_poly.pdbx_strand_id
1 'polypeptide(L)'
;MNKVIAIANQKGGVGKTTTAVNLAASLAATKRKVLLIDLDPQGNATTAAGIKENATTNLYNHYFENTSIEDCVYESSDGYKIIPGGEELIALEIAIRNDNKQGFMSKSLEPISLNYDYTIIDTPPTLNQLTIEGLFCASGTLIPLQCEYYSLEGVTGLMNTIETISNKNMSS
;
A
#
# COMPACT_ATOMS: atom_id res chain seq x y z
N MET A 1 -11.12 8.56 -13.05
CA MET A 1 -10.76 7.12 -12.90
C MET A 1 -9.56 7.06 -11.96
N ASN A 2 -9.72 6.48 -10.79
CA ASN A 2 -8.62 6.34 -9.81
C ASN A 2 -7.51 5.44 -10.39
N LYS A 3 -6.26 5.85 -10.26
CA LYS A 3 -5.08 5.02 -10.61
C LYS A 3 -4.47 4.50 -9.32
N VAL A 4 -4.52 3.20 -9.11
CA VAL A 4 -3.92 2.53 -7.96
C VAL A 4 -2.54 2.02 -8.35
N ILE A 5 -1.50 2.49 -7.64
CA ILE A 5 -0.09 2.17 -7.93
C ILE A 5 0.53 1.56 -6.68
N ALA A 6 0.96 0.30 -6.76
CA ALA A 6 1.73 -0.32 -5.70
C ALA A 6 3.23 -0.04 -5.89
N ILE A 7 3.92 0.33 -4.80
CA ILE A 7 5.37 0.47 -4.78
C ILE A 7 5.94 -0.78 -4.11
N ALA A 8 6.56 -1.67 -4.87
CA ALA A 8 6.97 -2.98 -4.37
C ALA A 8 8.40 -3.35 -4.78
N ASN A 9 9.14 -3.94 -3.86
CA ASN A 9 10.41 -4.65 -4.07
C ASN A 9 10.72 -5.49 -2.83
N GLN A 10 11.25 -6.69 -3.02
CA GLN A 10 11.63 -7.59 -1.92
C GLN A 10 12.91 -7.16 -1.21
N LYS A 11 13.74 -6.33 -1.83
CA LYS A 11 14.97 -5.81 -1.23
C LYS A 11 14.64 -4.65 -0.28
N GLY A 12 15.14 -4.71 0.95
CA GLY A 12 15.09 -3.60 1.89
C GLY A 12 16.00 -2.45 1.45
N GLY A 13 15.67 -1.21 1.82
CA GLY A 13 16.52 -0.05 1.58
C GLY A 13 16.61 0.45 0.13
N VAL A 14 15.79 -0.05 -0.79
CA VAL A 14 15.81 0.40 -2.20
C VAL A 14 15.02 1.69 -2.45
N GLY A 15 14.42 2.27 -1.40
CA GLY A 15 13.67 3.53 -1.50
C GLY A 15 12.19 3.37 -1.80
N LYS A 16 11.53 2.25 -1.46
CA LYS A 16 10.08 2.07 -1.62
C LYS A 16 9.30 3.19 -0.94
N THR A 17 9.41 3.30 0.37
CA THR A 17 8.73 4.31 1.18
C THR A 17 9.08 5.73 0.74
N THR A 18 10.37 6.01 0.47
CA THR A 18 10.81 7.30 -0.07
C THR A 18 10.11 7.62 -1.39
N THR A 19 10.02 6.66 -2.29
CA THR A 19 9.32 6.83 -3.57
C THR A 19 7.83 7.06 -3.36
N ALA A 20 7.18 6.26 -2.50
CA ALA A 20 5.75 6.36 -2.22
C ALA A 20 5.37 7.74 -1.67
N VAL A 21 6.07 8.19 -0.62
CA VAL A 21 5.82 9.48 0.04
C VAL A 21 6.08 10.65 -0.90
N ASN A 22 7.23 10.68 -1.59
CA ASN A 22 7.55 11.78 -2.50
C ASN A 22 6.63 11.83 -3.72
N LEU A 23 6.20 10.66 -4.23
CA LEU A 23 5.24 10.61 -5.33
C LEU A 23 3.86 11.15 -4.87
N ALA A 24 3.41 10.74 -3.66
CA ALA A 24 2.15 11.24 -3.10
C ALA A 24 2.18 12.76 -2.89
N ALA A 25 3.22 13.29 -2.26
CA ALA A 25 3.40 14.72 -2.04
C ALA A 25 3.50 15.51 -3.36
N SER A 26 4.25 14.99 -4.35
CA SER A 26 4.40 15.65 -5.65
C SER A 26 3.07 15.72 -6.41
N LEU A 27 2.29 14.65 -6.39
CA LEU A 27 0.96 14.63 -7.02
C LEU A 27 -0.01 15.57 -6.29
N ALA A 28 0.00 15.58 -4.95
CA ALA A 28 -0.82 16.48 -4.16
C ALA A 28 -0.49 17.97 -4.46
N ALA A 29 0.81 18.30 -4.59
CA ALA A 29 1.26 19.66 -4.99
C ALA A 29 0.72 20.08 -6.35
N THR A 30 0.37 19.14 -7.23
CA THR A 30 -0.30 19.42 -8.52
C THR A 30 -1.84 19.47 -8.41
N LYS A 31 -2.36 19.60 -7.18
CA LYS A 31 -3.81 19.64 -6.88
C LYS A 31 -4.56 18.33 -7.21
N ARG A 32 -3.87 17.21 -7.25
CA ARG A 32 -4.49 15.88 -7.34
C ARG A 32 -4.94 15.42 -5.95
N LYS A 33 -6.07 14.74 -5.90
CA LYS A 33 -6.52 14.06 -4.69
C LYS A 33 -5.79 12.73 -4.58
N VAL A 34 -4.94 12.59 -3.57
CA VAL A 34 -4.06 11.43 -3.41
C VAL A 34 -4.32 10.75 -2.08
N LEU A 35 -4.44 9.41 -2.12
CA LEU A 35 -4.43 8.54 -0.96
C LEU A 35 -3.14 7.74 -0.96
N LEU A 36 -2.39 7.78 0.13
CA LEU A 36 -1.29 6.87 0.41
C LEU A 36 -1.77 5.79 1.38
N ILE A 37 -1.41 4.54 1.15
CA ILE A 37 -1.70 3.43 2.07
C ILE A 37 -0.36 2.84 2.48
N ASP A 38 -0.06 2.90 3.78
CA ASP A 38 1.14 2.33 4.36
C ASP A 38 0.85 0.89 4.82
N LEU A 39 1.39 -0.10 4.12
CA LEU A 39 1.24 -1.53 4.47
C LEU A 39 2.44 -2.08 5.24
N ASP A 40 3.44 -1.24 5.55
CA ASP A 40 4.59 -1.68 6.31
C ASP A 40 4.27 -1.61 7.82
N PRO A 41 4.41 -2.73 8.57
CA PRO A 41 4.30 -2.72 10.03
C PRO A 41 5.25 -1.73 10.73
N GLN A 42 6.34 -1.34 10.09
CA GLN A 42 7.26 -0.33 10.62
C GLN A 42 6.67 1.10 10.60
N GLY A 43 5.66 1.36 9.78
CA GLY A 43 4.96 2.65 9.70
C GLY A 43 5.87 3.80 9.24
N ASN A 44 6.81 3.53 8.34
CA ASN A 44 7.77 4.54 7.89
C ASN A 44 7.10 5.64 7.05
N ALA A 45 6.16 5.30 6.18
CA ALA A 45 5.38 6.28 5.43
C ALA A 45 4.46 7.10 6.35
N THR A 46 3.88 6.45 7.37
CA THR A 46 3.07 7.07 8.42
C THR A 46 3.88 8.11 9.21
N THR A 47 5.10 7.75 9.57
CA THR A 47 6.04 8.67 10.24
C THR A 47 6.38 9.86 9.35
N ALA A 48 6.70 9.61 8.09
CA ALA A 48 7.02 10.66 7.11
C ALA A 48 5.83 11.59 6.82
N ALA A 49 4.59 11.09 6.92
CA ALA A 49 3.38 11.90 6.79
C ALA A 49 3.11 12.82 7.99
N GLY A 50 3.87 12.69 9.08
CA GLY A 50 3.73 13.51 10.29
C GLY A 50 2.53 13.16 11.17
N ILE A 51 1.94 11.95 11.01
CA ILE A 51 0.69 11.58 11.71
C ILE A 51 0.87 10.47 12.74
N LYS A 52 2.08 9.90 12.90
CA LYS A 52 2.32 8.70 13.70
C LYS A 52 1.75 8.78 15.13
N GLU A 53 1.84 9.95 15.78
CA GLU A 53 1.36 10.13 17.14
C GLU A 53 -0.16 10.38 17.22
N ASN A 54 -0.79 10.73 16.12
CA ASN A 54 -2.20 11.09 16.03
C ASN A 54 -3.07 10.00 15.39
N ALA A 55 -2.44 9.03 14.73
CA ALA A 55 -3.15 7.93 14.09
C ALA A 55 -3.56 6.88 15.12
N THR A 56 -4.86 6.71 15.30
CA THR A 56 -5.45 5.75 16.25
C THR A 56 -6.15 4.58 15.60
N THR A 57 -6.39 4.66 14.28
CA THR A 57 -7.09 3.65 13.49
C THR A 57 -6.37 3.39 12.17
N ASN A 58 -6.40 2.15 11.71
CA ASN A 58 -5.84 1.73 10.44
C ASN A 58 -6.62 0.52 9.85
N LEU A 59 -6.06 -0.18 8.89
CA LEU A 59 -6.70 -1.36 8.28
C LEU A 59 -6.95 -2.50 9.27
N TYR A 60 -6.20 -2.58 10.38
CA TYR A 60 -6.46 -3.55 11.45
C TYR A 60 -7.81 -3.26 12.12
N ASN A 61 -8.07 -2.01 12.52
CA ASN A 61 -9.33 -1.62 13.15
C ASN A 61 -10.52 -1.79 12.20
N HIS A 62 -10.31 -1.47 10.91
CA HIS A 62 -11.30 -1.73 9.87
C HIS A 62 -11.67 -3.21 9.78
N TYR A 63 -10.68 -4.10 9.84
CA TYR A 63 -10.89 -5.56 9.71
C TYR A 63 -11.53 -6.17 10.96
N PHE A 64 -11.02 -5.86 12.15
CA PHE A 64 -11.39 -6.52 13.41
C PHE A 64 -12.47 -5.81 14.18
N GLU A 65 -12.57 -4.49 14.07
CA GLU A 65 -13.43 -3.65 14.91
C GLU A 65 -14.58 -3.02 14.13
N ASN A 66 -14.72 -3.33 12.84
CA ASN A 66 -15.72 -2.74 11.93
C ASN A 66 -15.65 -1.20 11.86
N THR A 67 -14.49 -0.61 12.13
CA THR A 67 -14.23 0.81 11.91
C THR A 67 -14.46 1.13 10.44
N SER A 68 -15.12 2.24 10.11
CA SER A 68 -15.29 2.60 8.69
C SER A 68 -13.94 2.87 8.04
N ILE A 69 -13.79 2.59 6.75
CA ILE A 69 -12.53 2.85 6.06
C ILE A 69 -12.20 4.34 6.00
N GLU A 70 -13.23 5.19 5.97
CA GLU A 70 -13.12 6.64 6.01
C GLU A 70 -12.50 7.13 7.34
N ASP A 71 -12.83 6.48 8.46
CA ASP A 71 -12.28 6.79 9.77
C ASP A 71 -10.82 6.34 9.94
N CYS A 72 -10.31 5.55 9.01
CA CYS A 72 -8.90 5.18 8.94
C CYS A 72 -8.06 6.15 8.09
N VAL A 73 -8.66 7.21 7.52
CA VAL A 73 -8.00 8.15 6.63
C VAL A 73 -7.62 9.42 7.36
N TYR A 74 -6.33 9.76 7.34
CA TYR A 74 -5.76 10.95 7.97
C TYR A 74 -5.22 11.94 6.94
N GLU A 75 -5.07 13.20 7.33
CA GLU A 75 -4.41 14.24 6.54
C GLU A 75 -2.93 14.27 6.85
N SER A 76 -2.07 14.19 5.81
CA SER A 76 -0.63 14.38 5.97
C SER A 76 -0.25 15.85 6.03
N SER A 77 0.96 16.16 6.53
CA SER A 77 1.53 17.52 6.47
C SER A 77 1.71 18.05 5.05
N ASP A 78 1.82 17.18 4.06
CA ASP A 78 2.10 17.52 2.66
C ASP A 78 0.86 17.53 1.76
N GLY A 79 -0.34 17.47 2.35
CA GLY A 79 -1.60 17.66 1.65
C GLY A 79 -2.14 16.44 0.89
N TYR A 80 -1.57 15.26 1.06
CA TYR A 80 -2.20 14.00 0.66
C TYR A 80 -2.91 13.35 1.85
N LYS A 81 -3.83 12.44 1.59
CA LYS A 81 -4.46 11.61 2.61
C LYS A 81 -3.68 10.32 2.79
N ILE A 82 -3.73 9.73 4.00
CA ILE A 82 -3.02 8.48 4.29
C ILE A 82 -3.85 7.55 5.18
N ILE A 83 -3.82 6.24 4.86
CA ILE A 83 -4.18 5.17 5.78
C ILE A 83 -2.89 4.68 6.42
N PRO A 84 -2.74 4.79 7.76
CA PRO A 84 -1.48 4.52 8.42
C PRO A 84 -1.13 3.04 8.50
N GLY A 85 0.18 2.77 8.46
CA GLY A 85 0.78 1.50 8.85
C GLY A 85 1.04 1.44 10.36
N GLY A 86 1.40 0.27 10.86
CA GLY A 86 1.71 0.04 12.27
C GLY A 86 1.87 -1.45 12.58
N GLU A 87 2.37 -1.75 13.78
CA GLU A 87 2.67 -3.12 14.20
C GLU A 87 1.43 -4.04 14.19
N GLU A 88 0.23 -3.48 14.35
CA GLU A 88 -1.05 -4.18 14.30
C GLU A 88 -1.29 -4.86 12.95
N LEU A 89 -0.67 -4.38 11.87
CA LEU A 89 -0.76 -4.98 10.55
C LEU A 89 -0.19 -6.40 10.50
N ILE A 90 0.69 -6.77 11.44
CA ILE A 90 1.18 -8.16 11.57
C ILE A 90 0.02 -9.12 11.89
N ALA A 91 -0.85 -8.72 12.81
CA ALA A 91 -2.03 -9.52 13.15
C ALA A 91 -3.04 -9.56 12.00
N LEU A 92 -3.21 -8.44 11.29
CA LEU A 92 -4.05 -8.37 10.10
C LEU A 92 -3.55 -9.33 9.00
N GLU A 93 -2.24 -9.34 8.72
CA GLU A 93 -1.63 -10.27 7.74
C GLU A 93 -1.95 -11.73 8.05
N ILE A 94 -1.77 -12.12 9.32
CA ILE A 94 -2.04 -13.49 9.78
C ILE A 94 -3.53 -13.83 9.59
N ALA A 95 -4.43 -12.92 9.92
CA ALA A 95 -5.87 -13.14 9.81
C ALA A 95 -6.31 -13.30 8.34
N ILE A 96 -5.89 -12.40 7.45
CA ILE A 96 -6.23 -12.46 6.02
C ILE A 96 -5.73 -13.79 5.41
N ARG A 97 -4.52 -14.21 5.77
CA ARG A 97 -3.95 -15.47 5.32
C ARG A 97 -4.76 -16.68 5.79
N ASN A 98 -5.13 -16.71 7.07
CA ASN A 98 -5.87 -17.83 7.67
C ASN A 98 -7.32 -17.91 7.15
N ASP A 99 -7.96 -16.77 6.97
CA ASP A 99 -9.33 -16.68 6.45
C ASP A 99 -9.42 -16.94 4.93
N ASN A 100 -8.27 -17.05 4.26
CA ASN A 100 -8.17 -17.17 2.79
C ASN A 100 -8.96 -16.06 2.05
N LYS A 101 -9.02 -14.87 2.64
CA LYS A 101 -9.77 -13.70 2.12
C LYS A 101 -8.92 -12.91 1.13
N GLN A 102 -8.75 -13.43 -0.09
CA GLN A 102 -8.16 -12.64 -1.16
C GLN A 102 -9.09 -11.49 -1.58
N GLY A 103 -8.49 -10.33 -1.88
CA GLY A 103 -9.23 -9.14 -2.30
C GLY A 103 -9.89 -8.37 -1.15
N PHE A 104 -9.47 -8.60 0.09
CA PHE A 104 -9.92 -7.81 1.24
C PHE A 104 -9.70 -6.32 1.00
N MET A 105 -8.47 -5.91 0.65
CA MET A 105 -8.14 -4.50 0.43
C MET A 105 -8.94 -3.90 -0.72
N SER A 106 -9.10 -4.62 -1.82
CA SER A 106 -9.88 -4.13 -2.97
C SER A 106 -11.31 -3.77 -2.56
N LYS A 107 -11.96 -4.67 -1.81
CA LYS A 107 -13.32 -4.44 -1.29
C LYS A 107 -13.38 -3.30 -0.27
N SER A 108 -12.40 -3.24 0.64
CA SER A 108 -12.33 -2.20 1.67
C SER A 108 -12.13 -0.80 1.07
N LEU A 109 -11.36 -0.69 0.00
CA LEU A 109 -11.05 0.59 -0.65
C LEU A 109 -12.10 1.04 -1.67
N GLU A 110 -12.96 0.13 -2.13
CA GLU A 110 -13.99 0.45 -3.14
C GLU A 110 -14.84 1.67 -2.78
N PRO A 111 -15.37 1.82 -1.54
CA PRO A 111 -16.23 2.95 -1.18
C PRO A 111 -15.53 4.31 -1.31
N ILE A 112 -14.23 4.37 -1.03
CA ILE A 112 -13.46 5.62 -1.01
C ILE A 112 -12.65 5.86 -2.28
N SER A 113 -12.50 4.84 -3.13
CA SER A 113 -11.61 4.88 -4.31
C SER A 113 -11.95 6.02 -5.27
N LEU A 114 -13.24 6.32 -5.44
CA LEU A 114 -13.72 7.39 -6.34
C LEU A 114 -13.43 8.79 -5.83
N ASN A 115 -13.06 8.95 -4.55
CA ASN A 115 -12.74 10.24 -3.96
C ASN A 115 -11.32 10.72 -4.32
N TYR A 116 -10.48 9.85 -4.92
CA TYR A 116 -9.09 10.12 -5.22
C TYR A 116 -8.77 9.95 -6.71
N ASP A 117 -7.84 10.77 -7.19
CA ASP A 117 -7.28 10.64 -8.55
C ASP A 117 -6.22 9.52 -8.58
N TYR A 118 -5.47 9.40 -7.48
CA TYR A 118 -4.41 8.40 -7.30
C TYR A 118 -4.49 7.75 -5.91
N THR A 119 -4.28 6.45 -5.88
CA THR A 119 -4.01 5.70 -4.65
C THR A 119 -2.61 5.07 -4.78
N ILE A 120 -1.73 5.37 -3.83
CA ILE A 120 -0.37 4.85 -3.78
C ILE A 120 -0.30 3.86 -2.62
N ILE A 121 0.25 2.69 -2.85
CA ILE A 121 0.38 1.64 -1.82
C ILE A 121 1.86 1.41 -1.57
N ASP A 122 2.34 1.75 -0.37
CA ASP A 122 3.69 1.43 0.09
C ASP A 122 3.69 0.03 0.70
N THR A 123 4.52 -0.88 0.17
CA THR A 123 4.55 -2.27 0.62
C THR A 123 5.78 -2.58 1.47
N PRO A 124 5.69 -3.52 2.43
CA PRO A 124 6.83 -3.99 3.19
C PRO A 124 7.88 -4.68 2.30
N PRO A 125 9.12 -4.89 2.80
CA PRO A 125 10.20 -5.53 2.03
C PRO A 125 10.04 -7.05 1.91
N THR A 126 8.85 -7.57 2.12
CA THR A 126 8.54 -9.01 2.08
C THR A 126 7.37 -9.25 1.14
N LEU A 127 7.38 -10.39 0.46
CA LEU A 127 6.26 -10.84 -0.36
C LEU A 127 5.24 -11.57 0.52
N ASN A 128 4.72 -10.88 1.52
CA ASN A 128 3.73 -11.39 2.45
C ASN A 128 2.30 -11.16 1.93
N GLN A 129 1.29 -11.57 2.72
CA GLN A 129 -0.11 -11.47 2.30
C GLN A 129 -0.55 -10.01 2.09
N LEU A 130 -0.08 -9.04 2.89
CA LEU A 130 -0.41 -7.62 2.69
C LEU A 130 0.17 -7.08 1.38
N THR A 131 1.40 -7.48 1.02
CA THR A 131 1.97 -7.12 -0.29
C THR A 131 1.14 -7.69 -1.43
N ILE A 132 0.70 -8.95 -1.31
CA ILE A 132 -0.17 -9.59 -2.32
C ILE A 132 -1.50 -8.83 -2.44
N GLU A 133 -2.13 -8.45 -1.34
CA GLU A 133 -3.35 -7.65 -1.33
C GLU A 133 -3.15 -6.28 -1.99
N GLY A 134 -2.03 -5.60 -1.68
CA GLY A 134 -1.67 -4.33 -2.33
C GLY A 134 -1.47 -4.46 -3.83
N LEU A 135 -0.77 -5.51 -4.28
CA LEU A 135 -0.58 -5.80 -5.71
C LEU A 135 -1.90 -6.17 -6.40
N PHE A 136 -2.79 -6.87 -5.70
CA PHE A 136 -4.10 -7.25 -6.24
C PHE A 136 -5.00 -6.04 -6.48
N CYS A 137 -4.91 -5.00 -5.63
CA CYS A 137 -5.64 -3.74 -5.79
C CYS A 137 -5.07 -2.86 -6.91
N ALA A 138 -3.79 -3.02 -7.24
CA ALA A 138 -3.07 -2.08 -8.08
C ALA A 138 -3.41 -2.25 -9.57
N SER A 139 -3.59 -1.13 -10.26
CA SER A 139 -3.66 -1.07 -11.73
C SER A 139 -2.27 -0.99 -12.37
N GLY A 140 -1.22 -0.76 -11.58
CA GLY A 140 0.18 -0.76 -12.00
C GLY A 140 1.11 -0.88 -10.81
N THR A 141 2.31 -1.43 -11.04
CA THR A 141 3.34 -1.58 -10.02
C THR A 141 4.58 -0.79 -10.41
N LEU A 142 5.08 0.04 -9.48
CA LEU A 142 6.36 0.72 -9.59
C LEU A 142 7.38 -0.04 -8.74
N ILE A 143 8.49 -0.44 -9.36
CA ILE A 143 9.54 -1.22 -8.72
C ILE A 143 10.80 -0.36 -8.62
N PRO A 144 11.10 0.29 -7.46
CA PRO A 144 12.35 1.00 -7.28
C PRO A 144 13.52 0.02 -7.33
N LEU A 145 14.53 0.33 -8.14
CA LEU A 145 15.73 -0.48 -8.31
C LEU A 145 16.98 0.35 -8.07
N GLN A 146 17.93 -0.23 -7.35
CA GLN A 146 19.29 0.31 -7.28
C GLN A 146 20.09 -0.24 -8.46
N CYS A 147 20.98 0.58 -9.04
CA CYS A 147 21.85 0.19 -10.15
C CYS A 147 23.01 -0.72 -9.67
N GLU A 148 22.67 -1.86 -9.06
CA GLU A 148 23.58 -2.87 -8.56
C GLU A 148 23.33 -4.21 -9.24
N TYR A 149 24.38 -4.98 -9.47
CA TYR A 149 24.29 -6.26 -10.19
C TYR A 149 23.30 -7.26 -9.56
N TYR A 150 23.32 -7.37 -8.22
CA TYR A 150 22.42 -8.27 -7.49
C TYR A 150 20.97 -7.77 -7.32
N SER A 151 20.67 -6.56 -7.77
CA SER A 151 19.32 -6.01 -7.64
C SER A 151 18.30 -6.69 -8.57
N LEU A 152 18.78 -7.32 -9.65
CA LEU A 152 17.92 -7.97 -10.64
C LEU A 152 17.42 -9.35 -10.19
N GLU A 153 18.17 -10.05 -9.32
CA GLU A 153 17.82 -11.40 -8.88
C GLU A 153 16.49 -11.43 -8.06
N GLY A 154 16.29 -10.44 -7.20
CA GLY A 154 15.06 -10.30 -6.41
C GLY A 154 13.83 -9.85 -7.22
N VAL A 155 14.03 -9.25 -8.39
CA VAL A 155 12.92 -8.73 -9.22
C VAL A 155 12.18 -9.85 -9.93
N THR A 156 12.86 -10.91 -10.33
CA THR A 156 12.25 -12.03 -11.07
C THR A 156 11.11 -12.68 -10.28
N GLY A 157 11.30 -12.93 -8.98
CA GLY A 157 10.25 -13.48 -8.12
C GLY A 157 9.04 -12.56 -7.99
N LEU A 158 9.28 -11.25 -7.85
CA LEU A 158 8.22 -10.25 -7.79
C LEU A 158 7.45 -10.17 -9.12
N MET A 159 8.14 -10.17 -10.26
CA MET A 159 7.53 -10.15 -11.59
C MET A 159 6.62 -11.37 -11.81
N ASN A 160 7.08 -12.57 -11.47
CA ASN A 160 6.26 -13.78 -11.56
C ASN A 160 4.99 -13.68 -10.68
N THR A 161 5.09 -13.06 -9.51
CA THR A 161 3.94 -12.84 -8.64
C THR A 161 2.96 -11.83 -9.27
N ILE A 162 3.46 -10.71 -9.80
CA ILE A 162 2.64 -9.70 -10.49
C ILE A 162 1.92 -10.32 -11.69
N GLU A 163 2.60 -11.10 -12.51
CA GLU A 163 1.99 -11.81 -13.65
C GLU A 163 0.89 -12.78 -13.21
N THR A 164 1.14 -13.53 -12.14
CA THR A 164 0.14 -14.47 -11.60
C THR A 164 -1.12 -13.74 -11.12
N ILE A 165 -0.96 -12.60 -10.43
CA ILE A 165 -2.06 -11.76 -9.96
C ILE A 165 -2.81 -11.15 -11.14
N SER A 166 -2.10 -10.60 -12.12
CA SER A 166 -2.69 -10.01 -13.32
C SER A 166 -3.54 -11.00 -14.10
N ASN A 167 -3.05 -12.22 -14.28
CA ASN A 167 -3.79 -13.29 -14.97
C ASN A 167 -5.07 -13.69 -14.21
N LYS A 168 -5.06 -13.70 -12.88
CA LYS A 168 -6.27 -13.95 -12.07
C LYS A 168 -7.31 -12.84 -12.21
N ASN A 169 -6.87 -11.57 -12.20
CA ASN A 169 -7.78 -10.43 -12.37
C ASN A 169 -8.43 -10.37 -13.76
N MET A 170 -7.76 -10.88 -14.80
CA MET A 170 -8.33 -10.95 -16.16
C MET A 170 -9.33 -12.09 -16.34
N SER A 171 -9.38 -13.04 -15.41
CA SER A 171 -10.23 -14.24 -15.47
C SER A 171 -11.47 -14.15 -14.57
N SER A 172 -11.62 -13.05 -13.83
CA SER A 172 -12.73 -12.75 -12.90
C SER A 172 -13.64 -11.70 -13.50
#